data_6806107f93e657555c603085833927a6
#
_entry.id   6806107f93e657555c603085833927a6
#
_cell.length_a   1.000
_cell.length_b   1.000
_cell.length_c   1.000
_cell.angle_alpha   90.00
_cell.angle_beta   90.00
_cell.angle_gamma   90.00
#
_symmetry.space_group_name_H-M   'P 1'
#
loop_
_entity.id
_entity.type
_entity.pdbx_description
1 polymer ?
#
loop_
_entity_poly.entity_id
_entity_poly.type
_entity_poly.pdbx_seq_one_letter_code
_entity_poly.pdbx_strand_id
1 'polypeptide(L)'
;MMTQSPAPAETAARWWHREGDRLVCDLCPRECRLGEGQRGFCFVRQNLGGEMVLTTYGRSTGFCIDPIEKKPLNHFLPGTPVLSFGTAGCNLGCKFCQNWDISKSREIEILSAEAAPEAIVSAAKAYGCRSIAFTYNDPVIWAEYAIDTAKIAKAEGIKTVAVTAGYIPALARPEFYEPIDAANVDLKAFTEEFYRGQTLSHLQPVLDTLEWLKKESSVWFEITNLMIPGENDSPDETARLCDWIAEHLGVDVPLHFTAFHPDFKMRDKRHTPHETLIAARDIAMARGLNHVYLGNVLDGDRQSTVCPGCGTVVIERVHYEIGVYRIHDGACMNCGRTIPGVFENTCGSWGRKRQPVDLRRLSGLR
;
A
#
# COMPACT_ATOMS: atom_id res chain seq x y z
N MET A 1 35.54 25.35 -2.93
CA MET A 1 34.60 25.50 -1.80
C MET A 1 33.35 24.72 -2.16
N MET A 2 33.15 23.52 -1.58
CA MET A 2 31.92 22.78 -1.72
C MET A 2 30.89 23.49 -0.84
N THR A 3 29.88 24.09 -1.46
CA THR A 3 28.70 24.61 -0.76
C THR A 3 27.99 23.43 -0.16
N GLN A 4 28.04 23.31 1.16
CA GLN A 4 27.17 22.36 1.89
C GLN A 4 25.73 22.72 1.54
N SER A 5 25.00 21.78 0.93
CA SER A 5 23.55 21.88 0.81
C SER A 5 22.96 22.12 2.21
N PRO A 6 21.98 23.02 2.36
CA PRO A 6 21.36 23.26 3.65
C PRO A 6 20.87 21.94 4.24
N ALA A 7 21.07 21.77 5.54
CA ALA A 7 20.52 20.63 6.27
C ALA A 7 19.02 20.52 5.96
N PRO A 8 18.47 19.31 5.81
CA PRO A 8 17.06 19.14 5.51
C PRO A 8 16.25 19.85 6.58
N ALA A 9 15.25 20.61 6.14
CA ALA A 9 14.31 21.23 7.05
C ALA A 9 13.64 20.12 7.87
N GLU A 10 13.96 20.07 9.17
CA GLU A 10 13.36 19.16 10.12
C GLU A 10 11.89 19.55 10.23
N THR A 11 11.00 18.70 9.70
CA THR A 11 9.57 18.98 9.76
C THR A 11 9.01 18.46 11.08
N ALA A 12 8.30 19.32 11.81
CA ALA A 12 7.65 18.94 13.05
C ALA A 12 6.71 17.74 12.78
N ALA A 13 6.89 16.67 13.54
CA ALA A 13 6.03 15.50 13.47
C ALA A 13 4.80 15.69 14.34
N ARG A 14 3.70 15.06 13.96
CA ARG A 14 2.45 15.00 14.72
C ARG A 14 2.34 13.67 15.45
N TRP A 15 1.30 13.48 16.25
CA TRP A 15 1.00 12.25 16.98
C TRP A 15 2.16 11.80 17.88
N TRP A 16 2.43 12.60 18.89
CA TRP A 16 3.34 12.27 19.97
C TRP A 16 2.97 13.06 21.24
N HIS A 17 3.43 12.57 22.35
CA HIS A 17 3.32 13.27 23.65
C HIS A 17 4.62 13.14 24.46
N ARG A 18 4.72 13.92 25.49
CA ARG A 18 5.85 13.88 26.42
C ARG A 18 5.53 13.02 27.64
N GLU A 19 6.43 12.14 27.98
CA GLU A 19 6.37 11.33 29.20
C GLU A 19 7.71 11.44 29.94
N GLY A 20 7.75 12.27 31.00
CA GLY A 20 8.97 12.61 31.72
C GLY A 20 10.00 13.29 30.81
N ASP A 21 11.19 12.70 30.70
CA ASP A 21 12.30 13.15 29.87
C ASP A 21 12.27 12.56 28.42
N ARG A 22 11.25 11.78 28.11
CA ARG A 22 11.11 11.12 26.80
C ARG A 22 9.93 11.64 26.00
N LEU A 23 10.02 11.49 24.68
CA LEU A 23 8.89 11.63 23.76
C LEU A 23 8.36 10.25 23.38
N VAL A 24 7.06 10.08 23.44
CA VAL A 24 6.37 8.87 22.98
C VAL A 24 5.73 9.14 21.63
N CYS A 25 6.05 8.32 20.63
CA CYS A 25 5.47 8.44 19.31
C CYS A 25 4.16 7.64 19.23
N ASP A 26 3.04 8.32 19.03
CA ASP A 26 1.68 7.75 19.01
C ASP A 26 1.19 7.42 17.58
N LEU A 27 2.05 7.55 16.57
CA LEU A 27 1.65 7.38 15.17
C LEU A 27 1.40 5.93 14.76
N CYS A 28 2.05 4.98 15.41
CA CYS A 28 1.83 3.55 15.15
C CYS A 28 1.84 2.76 16.46
N PRO A 29 1.29 1.53 16.48
CA PRO A 29 1.16 0.72 17.70
C PRO A 29 2.49 0.26 18.32
N ARG A 30 3.63 0.82 17.90
CA ARG A 30 4.94 0.58 18.55
C ARG A 30 5.20 1.47 19.74
N GLU A 31 4.55 2.64 19.81
CA GLU A 31 4.67 3.60 20.91
C GLU A 31 6.13 3.83 21.34
N CYS A 32 6.98 4.15 20.36
CA CYS A 32 8.42 4.31 20.57
C CYS A 32 8.70 5.43 21.57
N ARG A 33 9.44 5.13 22.65
CA ARG A 33 9.83 6.07 23.72
C ARG A 33 11.25 6.56 23.46
N LEU A 34 11.40 7.81 23.06
CA LEU A 34 12.62 8.39 22.53
C LEU A 34 13.22 9.43 23.48
N GLY A 35 14.43 9.18 23.98
CA GLY A 35 15.26 10.19 24.60
C GLY A 35 15.85 11.14 23.55
N GLU A 36 16.56 12.20 23.99
CA GLU A 36 17.21 13.17 23.12
C GLU A 36 18.12 12.49 22.06
N GLY A 37 17.99 12.87 20.81
CA GLY A 37 18.75 12.33 19.68
C GLY A 37 18.31 10.94 19.20
N GLN A 38 17.45 10.23 19.93
CA GLN A 38 17.04 8.87 19.59
C GLN A 38 16.00 8.85 18.45
N ARG A 39 16.09 7.79 17.64
CA ARG A 39 15.17 7.50 16.54
C ARG A 39 14.23 6.36 16.90
N GLY A 40 13.01 6.43 16.40
CA GLY A 40 12.03 5.34 16.49
C GLY A 40 12.46 4.09 15.70
N PHE A 41 11.74 2.99 15.88
CA PHE A 41 11.95 1.74 15.13
C PHE A 41 11.94 1.95 13.59
N CYS A 42 11.08 2.84 13.12
CA CYS A 42 10.98 3.23 11.71
C CYS A 42 12.18 4.01 11.18
N PHE A 43 13.05 4.51 12.06
CA PHE A 43 14.24 5.29 11.80
C PHE A 43 14.00 6.74 11.30
N VAL A 44 12.79 7.10 10.91
CA VAL A 44 12.49 8.42 10.31
C VAL A 44 11.85 9.41 11.29
N ARG A 45 11.39 8.95 12.45
CA ARG A 45 10.93 9.79 13.55
C ARG A 45 12.00 9.87 14.61
N GLN A 46 12.34 11.09 15.01
CA GLN A 46 13.46 11.37 15.91
C GLN A 46 13.08 12.43 16.95
N ASN A 47 13.58 12.29 18.17
CA ASN A 47 13.56 13.35 19.17
C ASN A 47 14.77 14.26 18.96
N LEU A 48 14.55 15.52 18.60
CA LEU A 48 15.59 16.53 18.44
C LEU A 48 15.20 17.80 19.22
N GLY A 49 16.01 18.20 20.18
CA GLY A 49 15.76 19.37 21.00
C GLY A 49 14.46 19.27 21.84
N GLY A 50 14.01 18.06 22.15
CA GLY A 50 12.76 17.83 22.87
C GLY A 50 11.51 17.95 22.02
N GLU A 51 11.63 17.93 20.70
CA GLU A 51 10.54 17.92 19.72
C GLU A 51 10.63 16.66 18.84
N MET A 52 9.46 16.10 18.49
CA MET A 52 9.42 15.00 17.52
C MET A 52 9.50 15.54 16.10
N VAL A 53 10.45 15.04 15.32
CA VAL A 53 10.64 15.46 13.93
C VAL A 53 10.50 14.28 12.96
N LEU A 54 10.00 14.56 11.76
CA LEU A 54 10.04 13.67 10.59
C LEU A 54 11.25 14.03 9.74
N THR A 55 12.23 13.14 9.66
CA THR A 55 13.51 13.38 8.96
C THR A 55 13.46 13.10 7.46
N THR A 56 12.35 12.56 6.94
CA THR A 56 12.17 12.20 5.51
C THR A 56 11.14 13.08 4.80
N TYR A 57 10.66 14.15 5.41
CA TYR A 57 9.74 15.06 4.72
C TYR A 57 10.43 15.72 3.52
N GLY A 58 9.77 15.66 2.35
CA GLY A 58 10.34 16.16 1.11
C GLY A 58 11.53 15.35 0.57
N ARG A 59 11.79 14.14 1.12
CA ARG A 59 12.86 13.24 0.70
C ARG A 59 12.30 11.88 0.36
N SER A 60 12.33 11.55 -0.90
CA SER A 60 11.68 10.35 -1.44
C SER A 60 12.61 9.54 -2.31
N THR A 61 12.26 8.29 -2.49
CA THR A 61 13.00 7.33 -3.32
C THR A 61 12.03 6.49 -4.16
N GLY A 62 12.57 5.84 -5.19
CA GLY A 62 11.84 4.85 -5.97
C GLY A 62 10.78 5.42 -6.90
N PHE A 63 10.89 6.69 -7.33
CA PHE A 63 9.92 7.28 -8.26
C PHE A 63 9.77 6.45 -9.52
N CYS A 64 8.57 5.92 -9.73
CA CYS A 64 8.25 5.06 -10.86
C CYS A 64 6.79 5.18 -11.25
N ILE A 65 6.51 5.21 -12.56
CA ILE A 65 5.15 5.06 -13.05
C ILE A 65 4.92 3.59 -13.31
N ASP A 66 3.91 3.05 -12.64
CA ASP A 66 3.47 1.65 -12.73
C ASP A 66 2.00 1.59 -13.16
N PRO A 67 1.49 0.44 -13.63
CA PRO A 67 0.04 0.22 -13.70
C PRO A 67 -0.57 0.15 -12.29
N ILE A 68 -1.82 0.60 -12.15
CA ILE A 68 -2.54 0.59 -10.87
C ILE A 68 -2.69 -0.83 -10.30
N GLU A 69 -2.85 -1.84 -11.16
CA GLU A 69 -2.95 -3.25 -10.78
C GLU A 69 -1.71 -3.75 -10.02
N LYS A 70 -0.56 -3.11 -10.20
CA LYS A 70 0.67 -3.43 -9.46
C LYS A 70 0.64 -2.94 -8.01
N LYS A 71 -0.36 -2.15 -7.62
CA LYS A 71 -0.59 -1.69 -6.25
C LYS A 71 -1.56 -2.59 -5.46
N PRO A 72 -1.70 -3.81 -5.78
CA PRO A 72 -2.81 -4.69 -6.11
C PRO A 72 -4.18 -4.02 -5.93
N LEU A 73 -4.56 -3.19 -6.90
CA LEU A 73 -5.86 -2.53 -6.99
C LEU A 73 -6.52 -2.87 -8.32
N ASN A 74 -7.41 -3.85 -8.29
CA ASN A 74 -8.12 -4.34 -9.46
C ASN A 74 -9.46 -3.63 -9.69
N HIS A 75 -10.02 -3.04 -8.66
CA HIS A 75 -11.31 -2.34 -8.69
C HIS A 75 -11.18 -0.82 -8.51
N PHE A 76 -10.00 -0.27 -8.76
CA PHE A 76 -9.75 1.16 -8.70
C PHE A 76 -9.05 1.64 -9.97
N LEU A 77 -9.78 2.39 -10.80
CA LEU A 77 -9.29 2.99 -12.07
C LEU A 77 -8.46 2.01 -12.94
N PRO A 78 -9.01 0.85 -13.35
CA PRO A 78 -8.27 -0.20 -14.05
C PRO A 78 -7.50 0.29 -15.28
N GLY A 79 -6.26 -0.22 -15.44
CA GLY A 79 -5.40 0.06 -16.59
C GLY A 79 -4.76 1.44 -16.60
N THR A 80 -4.91 2.25 -15.53
CA THR A 80 -4.36 3.61 -15.46
C THR A 80 -2.94 3.65 -14.90
N PRO A 81 -2.12 4.65 -15.31
CA PRO A 81 -0.81 4.88 -14.71
C PRO A 81 -0.91 5.49 -13.32
N VAL A 82 -0.05 5.05 -12.40
CA VAL A 82 0.11 5.59 -11.05
C VAL A 82 1.56 5.99 -10.80
N LEU A 83 1.81 7.21 -10.33
CA LEU A 83 3.13 7.63 -9.88
C LEU A 83 3.38 7.08 -8.47
N SER A 84 4.37 6.22 -8.32
CA SER A 84 4.70 5.52 -7.09
C SER A 84 5.97 6.07 -6.47
N PHE A 85 5.98 6.24 -5.15
CA PHE A 85 7.18 6.58 -4.40
C PHE A 85 7.07 6.15 -2.93
N GLY A 86 8.20 6.14 -2.25
CA GLY A 86 8.30 5.90 -0.82
C GLY A 86 9.42 6.70 -0.19
N THR A 87 9.66 6.47 1.09
CA THR A 87 10.77 7.04 1.84
C THR A 87 11.66 5.94 2.42
N ALA A 88 12.72 6.29 3.12
CA ALA A 88 13.49 5.31 3.90
C ALA A 88 12.72 4.87 5.14
N GLY A 89 13.02 3.67 5.65
CA GLY A 89 12.47 3.14 6.90
C GLY A 89 11.11 2.43 6.78
N CYS A 90 10.64 1.84 7.88
CA CYS A 90 9.32 1.19 7.97
C CYS A 90 8.99 0.91 9.45
N ASN A 91 7.70 0.95 9.81
CA ASN A 91 7.24 0.54 11.15
C ASN A 91 7.15 -0.98 11.34
N LEU A 92 7.32 -1.79 10.27
CA LEU A 92 7.38 -3.24 10.33
C LEU A 92 8.80 -3.78 10.13
N GLY A 93 9.05 -4.97 10.70
CA GLY A 93 10.31 -5.69 10.61
C GLY A 93 10.29 -6.91 9.70
N CYS A 94 9.44 -6.94 8.67
CA CYS A 94 9.21 -8.12 7.82
C CYS A 94 10.50 -8.78 7.35
N LYS A 95 10.66 -10.09 7.65
CA LYS A 95 11.81 -10.88 7.22
C LYS A 95 11.80 -11.20 5.73
N PHE A 96 10.61 -11.13 5.11
CA PHE A 96 10.33 -11.38 3.69
C PHE A 96 10.19 -10.10 2.86
N CYS A 97 10.67 -8.95 3.35
CA CYS A 97 10.47 -7.67 2.68
C CYS A 97 11.14 -7.64 1.30
N GLN A 98 10.35 -7.43 0.24
CA GLN A 98 10.83 -7.31 -1.14
C GLN A 98 11.42 -5.93 -1.46
N ASN A 99 11.15 -4.93 -0.61
CA ASN A 99 11.69 -3.58 -0.71
C ASN A 99 12.63 -3.27 0.47
N TRP A 100 13.42 -4.27 0.89
CA TRP A 100 14.27 -4.14 2.07
C TRP A 100 15.38 -3.10 1.91
N ASP A 101 15.85 -2.87 0.70
CA ASP A 101 16.81 -1.83 0.33
C ASP A 101 16.29 -0.42 0.67
N ILE A 102 14.99 -0.18 0.53
CA ILE A 102 14.32 1.07 0.90
C ILE A 102 13.87 1.02 2.37
N SER A 103 13.09 0.00 2.73
CA SER A 103 12.42 -0.09 4.03
C SER A 103 13.37 -0.32 5.21
N LYS A 104 14.58 -0.80 4.98
CA LYS A 104 15.62 -1.00 5.99
C LYS A 104 16.80 -0.04 5.85
N SER A 105 16.76 0.86 4.86
CA SER A 105 17.78 1.88 4.70
C SER A 105 17.83 2.81 5.92
N ARG A 106 19.06 3.08 6.36
CA ARG A 106 19.39 4.08 7.38
C ARG A 106 20.16 5.25 6.78
N GLU A 107 20.43 5.22 5.48
CA GLU A 107 21.20 6.20 4.72
C GLU A 107 20.26 7.13 3.96
N ILE A 108 19.45 7.91 4.69
CA ILE A 108 18.39 8.76 4.14
C ILE A 108 18.97 9.79 3.14
N GLU A 109 20.15 10.29 3.39
CA GLU A 109 20.77 11.37 2.60
C GLU A 109 21.30 10.91 1.24
N ILE A 110 21.74 9.66 1.15
CA ILE A 110 22.38 9.11 -0.07
C ILE A 110 21.35 8.56 -1.05
N LEU A 111 20.25 8.00 -0.53
CA LEU A 111 19.27 7.25 -1.33
C LEU A 111 18.02 8.05 -1.68
N SER A 112 17.85 9.27 -1.19
CA SER A 112 16.65 10.07 -1.43
C SER A 112 16.92 11.29 -2.32
N ALA A 113 15.96 11.56 -3.21
CA ALA A 113 15.88 12.80 -3.95
C ALA A 113 15.02 13.82 -3.20
N GLU A 114 15.38 15.11 -3.31
CA GLU A 114 14.49 16.18 -2.87
C GLU A 114 13.23 16.17 -3.72
N ALA A 115 12.08 16.14 -3.07
CA ALA A 115 10.77 16.06 -3.71
C ALA A 115 9.69 16.68 -2.83
N ALA A 116 9.53 17.99 -2.92
CA ALA A 116 8.41 18.66 -2.28
C ALA A 116 7.07 18.10 -2.79
N PRO A 117 5.99 18.12 -2.00
CA PRO A 117 4.68 17.64 -2.40
C PRO A 117 4.22 18.18 -3.75
N GLU A 118 4.44 19.47 -4.03
CA GLU A 118 4.09 20.14 -5.29
C GLU A 118 4.85 19.56 -6.49
N ALA A 119 6.12 19.20 -6.30
CA ALA A 119 6.94 18.62 -7.36
C ALA A 119 6.46 17.23 -7.74
N ILE A 120 6.01 16.43 -6.76
CA ILE A 120 5.43 15.09 -7.00
C ILE A 120 4.13 15.20 -7.78
N VAL A 121 3.23 16.10 -7.37
CA VAL A 121 1.95 16.31 -8.05
C VAL A 121 2.17 16.84 -9.46
N SER A 122 3.09 17.78 -9.65
CA SER A 122 3.47 18.29 -10.97
C SER A 122 4.02 17.18 -11.88
N ALA A 123 4.84 16.28 -11.34
CA ALA A 123 5.33 15.11 -12.07
C ALA A 123 4.19 14.17 -12.47
N ALA A 124 3.29 13.85 -11.55
CA ALA A 124 2.13 13.01 -11.85
C ALA A 124 1.29 13.57 -13.01
N LYS A 125 1.05 14.90 -13.01
CA LYS A 125 0.35 15.60 -14.10
C LYS A 125 1.12 15.52 -15.42
N ALA A 126 2.42 15.82 -15.40
CA ALA A 126 3.26 15.84 -16.60
C ALA A 126 3.30 14.47 -17.30
N TYR A 127 3.23 13.39 -16.54
CA TYR A 127 3.20 12.02 -17.06
C TYR A 127 1.79 11.45 -17.26
N GLY A 128 0.73 12.23 -17.05
CA GLY A 128 -0.65 11.79 -17.24
C GLY A 128 -1.09 10.73 -16.25
N CYS A 129 -0.47 10.67 -15.06
CA CYS A 129 -0.88 9.73 -14.02
C CYS A 129 -2.24 10.10 -13.46
N ARG A 130 -3.11 9.09 -13.31
CA ARG A 130 -4.45 9.28 -12.74
C ARG A 130 -4.42 9.29 -11.22
N SER A 131 -3.34 8.72 -10.65
CA SER A 131 -3.16 8.64 -9.21
C SER A 131 -1.69 8.71 -8.79
N ILE A 132 -1.47 8.97 -7.49
CA ILE A 132 -0.19 8.90 -6.81
C ILE A 132 -0.29 7.83 -5.73
N ALA A 133 0.68 6.89 -5.68
CA ALA A 133 0.74 5.83 -4.68
C ALA A 133 1.88 6.06 -3.69
N PHE A 134 1.54 6.11 -2.42
CA PHE A 134 2.43 6.06 -1.27
C PHE A 134 2.73 4.58 -0.98
N THR A 135 3.96 4.12 -1.26
CA THR A 135 4.26 2.68 -1.34
C THR A 135 5.73 2.35 -1.02
N TYR A 136 6.14 1.12 -1.25
CA TYR A 136 7.46 0.49 -1.02
C TYR A 136 7.81 0.28 0.45
N ASN A 137 7.55 1.22 1.32
CA ASN A 137 7.52 1.11 2.77
C ASN A 137 6.13 1.52 3.28
N ASP A 138 5.87 1.40 4.57
CA ASP A 138 4.56 1.81 5.10
C ASP A 138 4.45 3.34 5.14
N PRO A 139 3.48 3.95 4.41
CA PRO A 139 3.32 5.41 4.37
C PRO A 139 2.92 6.02 5.72
N VAL A 140 2.42 5.24 6.66
CA VAL A 140 2.08 5.70 8.01
C VAL A 140 3.27 6.38 8.68
N ILE A 141 4.50 5.88 8.51
CA ILE A 141 5.67 6.46 9.21
C ILE A 141 6.02 7.88 8.78
N TRP A 142 5.59 8.27 7.58
CA TRP A 142 5.77 9.61 7.00
C TRP A 142 4.43 10.26 6.65
N ALA A 143 3.46 10.08 7.56
CA ALA A 143 2.06 10.48 7.36
C ALA A 143 1.90 11.96 7.01
N GLU A 144 2.64 12.87 7.64
CA GLU A 144 2.59 14.31 7.35
C GLU A 144 2.87 14.60 5.88
N TYR A 145 3.93 13.99 5.34
CA TYR A 145 4.33 14.17 3.95
C TYR A 145 3.32 13.52 2.97
N ALA A 146 2.78 12.36 3.32
CA ALA A 146 1.74 11.71 2.54
C ALA A 146 0.46 12.54 2.51
N ILE A 147 0.01 13.04 3.65
CA ILE A 147 -1.20 13.88 3.79
C ILE A 147 -1.07 15.17 2.98
N ASP A 148 0.06 15.88 3.12
CA ASP A 148 0.27 17.14 2.42
C ASP A 148 0.33 16.92 0.91
N THR A 149 1.02 15.86 0.45
CA THR A 149 1.02 15.47 -0.97
C THR A 149 -0.38 15.11 -1.46
N ALA A 150 -1.15 14.37 -0.65
CA ALA A 150 -2.49 13.95 -1.02
C ALA A 150 -3.47 15.13 -1.10
N LYS A 151 -3.38 16.10 -0.20
CA LYS A 151 -4.21 17.32 -0.24
C LYS A 151 -3.97 18.14 -1.50
N ILE A 152 -2.70 18.31 -1.91
CA ILE A 152 -2.35 19.00 -3.15
C ILE A 152 -2.83 18.17 -4.37
N ALA A 153 -2.62 16.87 -4.37
CA ALA A 153 -3.09 15.98 -5.45
C ALA A 153 -4.61 16.07 -5.64
N LYS A 154 -5.37 16.04 -4.55
CA LYS A 154 -6.84 16.17 -4.54
C LYS A 154 -7.30 17.51 -5.13
N ALA A 155 -6.63 18.61 -4.79
CA ALA A 155 -6.91 19.93 -5.35
C ALA A 155 -6.66 20.00 -6.87
N GLU A 156 -5.74 19.18 -7.38
CA GLU A 156 -5.38 19.08 -8.80
C GLU A 156 -6.13 17.94 -9.54
N GLY A 157 -7.12 17.31 -8.89
CA GLY A 157 -7.93 16.24 -9.46
C GLY A 157 -7.20 14.91 -9.66
N ILE A 158 -6.06 14.71 -9.00
CA ILE A 158 -5.29 13.46 -9.01
C ILE A 158 -5.69 12.65 -7.79
N LYS A 159 -6.00 11.36 -7.99
CA LYS A 159 -6.36 10.43 -6.93
C LYS A 159 -5.13 9.99 -6.13
N THR A 160 -5.34 9.55 -4.90
CA THR A 160 -4.26 9.10 -4.01
C THR A 160 -4.50 7.69 -3.49
N VAL A 161 -3.42 6.93 -3.37
CA VAL A 161 -3.43 5.52 -3.00
C VAL A 161 -2.43 5.25 -1.89
N ALA A 162 -2.86 4.61 -0.81
CA ALA A 162 -1.97 4.08 0.23
C ALA A 162 -1.77 2.57 0.03
N VAL A 163 -0.52 2.14 -0.19
CA VAL A 163 -0.14 0.72 -0.11
C VAL A 163 0.52 0.53 1.24
N THR A 164 -0.19 -0.08 2.17
CA THR A 164 0.12 -0.02 3.60
C THR A 164 -0.08 -1.37 4.29
N ALA A 165 0.57 -1.57 5.41
CA ALA A 165 0.27 -2.69 6.31
C ALA A 165 -0.95 -2.42 7.21
N GLY A 166 -1.56 -1.24 7.14
CA GLY A 166 -2.66 -0.87 8.03
C GLY A 166 -2.27 -0.77 9.52
N TYR A 167 -0.98 -0.70 9.84
CA TYR A 167 -0.47 -0.70 11.21
C TYR A 167 -0.46 0.73 11.78
N ILE A 168 -1.67 1.24 12.04
CA ILE A 168 -1.95 2.61 12.51
C ILE A 168 -3.02 2.60 13.61
N PRO A 169 -2.85 3.33 14.73
CA PRO A 169 -3.81 3.37 15.82
C PRO A 169 -5.02 4.25 15.49
N ALA A 170 -6.09 4.09 16.24
CA ALA A 170 -7.33 4.85 16.10
C ALA A 170 -7.13 6.37 16.13
N LEU A 171 -6.17 6.86 16.93
CA LEU A 171 -5.86 8.28 17.06
C LEU A 171 -5.41 8.93 15.73
N ALA A 172 -4.54 8.26 14.98
CA ALA A 172 -3.95 8.83 13.76
C ALA A 172 -4.71 8.45 12.48
N ARG A 173 -5.48 7.38 12.53
CA ARG A 173 -6.16 6.76 11.37
C ARG A 173 -7.08 7.72 10.62
N PRO A 174 -8.01 8.47 11.25
CA PRO A 174 -8.93 9.34 10.54
C PRO A 174 -8.21 10.42 9.73
N GLU A 175 -7.22 11.06 10.32
CA GLU A 175 -6.49 12.15 9.66
C GLU A 175 -5.59 11.65 8.53
N PHE A 176 -4.99 10.46 8.68
CA PHE A 176 -4.16 9.84 7.64
C PHE A 176 -4.99 9.49 6.41
N TYR A 177 -6.18 8.89 6.61
CA TYR A 177 -7.01 8.41 5.51
C TYR A 177 -7.95 9.48 4.91
N GLU A 178 -8.14 10.63 5.56
CA GLU A 178 -9.03 11.69 5.05
C GLU A 178 -8.73 12.11 3.60
N PRO A 179 -7.47 12.36 3.19
CA PRO A 179 -7.16 12.75 1.82
C PRO A 179 -6.88 11.55 0.89
N ILE A 180 -7.02 10.31 1.34
CA ILE A 180 -6.74 9.08 0.57
C ILE A 180 -8.01 8.61 -0.14
N ASP A 181 -7.92 8.33 -1.44
CA ASP A 181 -9.04 7.82 -2.24
C ASP A 181 -9.12 6.29 -2.21
N ALA A 182 -7.97 5.60 -2.20
CA ALA A 182 -7.94 4.14 -2.15
C ALA A 182 -6.77 3.59 -1.33
N ALA A 183 -6.91 2.37 -0.83
CA ALA A 183 -5.84 1.68 -0.12
C ALA A 183 -5.73 0.21 -0.58
N ASN A 184 -4.51 -0.28 -0.70
CA ASN A 184 -4.25 -1.72 -0.62
C ASN A 184 -3.66 -2.01 0.75
N VAL A 185 -4.34 -2.86 1.52
CA VAL A 185 -3.94 -3.20 2.89
C VAL A 185 -3.37 -4.62 2.92
N ASP A 186 -2.13 -4.74 3.35
CA ASP A 186 -1.47 -6.04 3.53
C ASP A 186 -1.97 -6.72 4.82
N LEU A 187 -2.92 -7.65 4.70
CA LEU A 187 -3.23 -8.63 5.75
C LEU A 187 -2.28 -9.82 5.59
N LYS A 188 -1.11 -9.72 6.22
CA LYS A 188 0.04 -10.58 5.92
C LYS A 188 -0.11 -12.04 6.38
N ALA A 189 -0.94 -12.28 7.39
CA ALA A 189 -1.29 -13.59 7.93
C ALA A 189 -2.51 -13.46 8.85
N PHE A 190 -3.01 -14.58 9.35
CA PHE A 190 -4.16 -14.56 10.27
C PHE A 190 -3.82 -15.21 11.64
N THR A 191 -2.57 -15.04 12.07
CA THR A 191 -2.07 -15.47 13.38
C THR A 191 -1.19 -14.39 14.00
N GLU A 192 -1.32 -14.20 15.32
CA GLU A 192 -0.46 -13.30 16.08
C GLU A 192 0.98 -13.79 16.12
N GLU A 193 1.20 -15.12 16.07
CA GLU A 193 2.52 -15.72 16.02
C GLU A 193 3.30 -15.26 14.79
N PHE A 194 2.69 -15.30 13.61
CA PHE A 194 3.30 -14.80 12.38
C PHE A 194 3.63 -13.30 12.48
N TYR A 195 2.69 -12.50 12.97
CA TYR A 195 2.91 -11.07 13.11
C TYR A 195 4.07 -10.74 14.03
N ARG A 196 4.17 -11.38 15.20
CA ARG A 196 5.30 -11.21 16.12
C ARG A 196 6.60 -11.76 15.55
N GLY A 197 6.56 -12.96 14.99
CA GLY A 197 7.76 -13.66 14.55
C GLY A 197 8.33 -13.17 13.23
N GLN A 198 7.48 -12.88 12.26
CA GLN A 198 7.90 -12.58 10.88
C GLN A 198 7.84 -11.10 10.52
N THR A 199 6.96 -10.32 11.16
CA THR A 199 6.81 -8.89 10.86
C THR A 199 7.21 -7.97 12.02
N LEU A 200 7.47 -8.53 13.20
CA LEU A 200 7.76 -7.78 14.43
C LEU A 200 6.65 -6.75 14.76
N SER A 201 5.40 -7.12 14.56
CA SER A 201 4.22 -6.27 14.81
C SER A 201 3.08 -7.11 15.40
N HIS A 202 1.86 -6.62 15.39
CA HIS A 202 0.67 -7.27 15.94
C HIS A 202 -0.44 -7.33 14.90
N LEU A 203 -1.25 -8.40 14.93
CA LEU A 203 -2.36 -8.61 14.00
C LEU A 203 -3.52 -7.64 14.28
N GLN A 204 -3.94 -7.50 15.54
CA GLN A 204 -5.16 -6.78 15.90
C GLN A 204 -5.23 -5.34 15.35
N PRO A 205 -4.18 -4.50 15.40
CA PRO A 205 -4.23 -3.15 14.82
C PRO A 205 -4.51 -3.11 13.32
N VAL A 206 -4.14 -4.16 12.59
CA VAL A 206 -4.43 -4.28 11.15
C VAL A 206 -5.90 -4.62 10.93
N LEU A 207 -6.45 -5.54 11.72
CA LEU A 207 -7.87 -5.88 11.69
C LEU A 207 -8.73 -4.67 12.05
N ASP A 208 -8.38 -3.94 13.09
CA ASP A 208 -9.05 -2.70 13.52
C ASP A 208 -9.05 -1.63 12.40
N THR A 209 -7.95 -1.57 11.62
CA THR A 209 -7.86 -0.64 10.49
C THR A 209 -8.76 -1.06 9.34
N LEU A 210 -8.81 -2.34 9.00
CA LEU A 210 -9.69 -2.86 7.96
C LEU A 210 -11.17 -2.67 8.31
N GLU A 211 -11.56 -2.94 9.56
CA GLU A 211 -12.94 -2.70 10.01
C GLU A 211 -13.30 -1.21 9.98
N TRP A 212 -12.39 -0.34 10.42
CA TRP A 212 -12.61 1.11 10.37
C TRP A 212 -12.74 1.60 8.93
N LEU A 213 -11.87 1.16 8.01
CA LEU A 213 -11.98 1.49 6.58
C LEU A 213 -13.35 1.10 6.02
N LYS A 214 -13.87 -0.06 6.42
CA LYS A 214 -15.17 -0.55 5.97
C LYS A 214 -16.35 0.23 6.54
N LYS A 215 -16.29 0.57 7.83
CA LYS A 215 -17.45 1.07 8.58
C LYS A 215 -17.50 2.61 8.67
N GLU A 216 -16.35 3.27 8.67
CA GLU A 216 -16.21 4.67 9.06
C GLU A 216 -15.53 5.55 8.00
N SER A 217 -15.11 4.96 6.86
CA SER A 217 -14.46 5.74 5.80
C SER A 217 -15.13 5.59 4.44
N SER A 218 -14.82 6.51 3.53
CA SER A 218 -15.19 6.43 2.11
C SER A 218 -14.04 5.93 1.22
N VAL A 219 -12.92 5.54 1.82
CA VAL A 219 -11.76 5.04 1.11
C VAL A 219 -12.08 3.68 0.49
N TRP A 220 -11.90 3.55 -0.81
CA TRP A 220 -11.93 2.23 -1.44
C TRP A 220 -10.74 1.40 -0.96
N PHE A 221 -10.94 0.12 -0.62
CA PHE A 221 -9.80 -0.71 -0.25
C PHE A 221 -9.89 -2.13 -0.78
N GLU A 222 -8.71 -2.70 -1.03
CA GLU A 222 -8.50 -4.09 -1.40
C GLU A 222 -7.45 -4.71 -0.47
N ILE A 223 -7.50 -6.01 -0.27
CA ILE A 223 -6.65 -6.71 0.69
C ILE A 223 -5.64 -7.56 -0.06
N THR A 224 -4.37 -7.55 0.38
CA THR A 224 -3.32 -8.44 -0.13
C THR A 224 -2.83 -9.37 0.96
N ASN A 225 -2.78 -10.67 0.65
CA ASN A 225 -2.10 -11.69 1.45
C ASN A 225 -0.96 -12.29 0.62
N LEU A 226 0.29 -12.06 1.05
CA LEU A 226 1.47 -12.68 0.46
C LEU A 226 1.64 -14.06 1.08
N MET A 227 1.41 -15.11 0.33
CA MET A 227 1.49 -16.49 0.81
C MET A 227 2.93 -17.00 0.84
N ILE A 228 3.42 -17.36 2.01
CA ILE A 228 4.80 -17.83 2.23
C ILE A 228 4.76 -19.31 2.62
N PRO A 229 5.37 -20.22 1.84
CA PRO A 229 5.32 -21.65 2.10
C PRO A 229 5.80 -22.04 3.49
N GLY A 230 4.93 -22.73 4.24
CA GLY A 230 5.18 -23.19 5.60
C GLY A 230 5.12 -22.13 6.69
N GLU A 231 4.64 -20.92 6.38
CA GLU A 231 4.50 -19.82 7.35
C GLU A 231 3.02 -19.39 7.54
N ASN A 232 2.30 -19.10 6.45
CA ASN A 232 0.93 -18.61 6.46
C ASN A 232 0.06 -19.21 5.34
N ASP A 233 0.49 -20.34 4.75
CA ASP A 233 -0.16 -20.97 3.60
C ASP A 233 -1.03 -22.19 3.96
N SER A 234 -1.32 -22.40 5.24
CA SER A 234 -2.16 -23.53 5.65
C SER A 234 -3.63 -23.30 5.23
N PRO A 235 -4.35 -24.37 4.78
CA PRO A 235 -5.75 -24.26 4.44
C PRO A 235 -6.64 -23.74 5.58
N ASP A 236 -6.34 -24.14 6.81
CA ASP A 236 -7.11 -23.72 7.99
C ASP A 236 -6.95 -22.22 8.30
N GLU A 237 -5.73 -21.69 8.17
CA GLU A 237 -5.48 -20.26 8.36
C GLU A 237 -6.13 -19.45 7.24
N THR A 238 -5.99 -19.90 6.00
CA THR A 238 -6.64 -19.28 4.84
C THR A 238 -8.18 -19.25 5.01
N ALA A 239 -8.76 -20.34 5.50
CA ALA A 239 -10.20 -20.42 5.76
C ALA A 239 -10.63 -19.39 6.82
N ARG A 240 -9.92 -19.32 7.96
CA ARG A 240 -10.22 -18.35 9.04
C ARG A 240 -10.07 -16.91 8.58
N LEU A 241 -9.05 -16.59 7.77
CA LEU A 241 -8.87 -15.28 7.16
C LEU A 241 -10.06 -14.91 6.27
N CYS A 242 -10.51 -15.83 5.41
CA CYS A 242 -11.64 -15.61 4.52
C CYS A 242 -12.95 -15.49 5.27
N ASP A 243 -13.19 -16.30 6.31
CA ASP A 243 -14.38 -16.22 7.17
C ASP A 243 -14.44 -14.86 7.86
N TRP A 244 -13.32 -14.38 8.40
CA TRP A 244 -13.25 -13.07 9.03
C TRP A 244 -13.54 -11.94 8.04
N ILE A 245 -12.97 -11.99 6.82
CA ILE A 245 -13.25 -10.98 5.78
C ILE A 245 -14.74 -10.99 5.44
N ALA A 246 -15.34 -12.15 5.21
CA ALA A 246 -16.75 -12.25 4.86
C ALA A 246 -17.66 -11.70 5.97
N GLU A 247 -17.35 -11.97 7.23
CA GLU A 247 -18.15 -11.56 8.40
C GLU A 247 -17.99 -10.07 8.72
N HIS A 248 -16.78 -9.54 8.71
CA HIS A 248 -16.49 -8.18 9.20
C HIS A 248 -16.47 -7.12 8.10
N LEU A 249 -16.07 -7.50 6.87
CA LEU A 249 -15.86 -6.57 5.75
C LEU A 249 -16.87 -6.80 4.61
N GLY A 250 -17.48 -7.99 4.56
CA GLY A 250 -18.41 -8.39 3.52
C GLY A 250 -17.73 -9.07 2.34
N VAL A 251 -18.54 -9.81 1.58
CA VAL A 251 -18.10 -10.73 0.52
C VAL A 251 -17.59 -10.04 -0.76
N ASP A 252 -17.79 -8.74 -0.88
CA ASP A 252 -17.46 -7.96 -2.07
C ASP A 252 -16.12 -7.22 -1.97
N VAL A 253 -15.38 -7.32 -0.84
CA VAL A 253 -14.05 -6.74 -0.71
C VAL A 253 -13.06 -7.59 -1.49
N PRO A 254 -12.29 -7.01 -2.44
CA PRO A 254 -11.35 -7.78 -3.23
C PRO A 254 -10.16 -8.28 -2.38
N LEU A 255 -9.84 -9.56 -2.55
CA LEU A 255 -8.73 -10.25 -1.90
C LEU A 255 -7.72 -10.73 -2.93
N HIS A 256 -6.45 -10.40 -2.74
CA HIS A 256 -5.34 -10.80 -3.59
C HIS A 256 -4.43 -11.79 -2.84
N PHE A 257 -4.40 -13.05 -3.27
CA PHE A 257 -3.36 -14.00 -2.86
C PHE A 257 -2.17 -13.86 -3.80
N THR A 258 -1.01 -13.47 -3.26
CA THR A 258 0.18 -13.21 -4.07
C THR A 258 1.30 -14.18 -3.76
N ALA A 259 2.01 -14.62 -4.80
CA ALA A 259 3.14 -15.52 -4.64
C ALA A 259 4.32 -14.79 -3.99
N PHE A 260 4.89 -15.41 -2.97
CA PHE A 260 6.17 -15.03 -2.39
C PHE A 260 7.32 -15.53 -3.27
N HIS A 261 8.38 -14.75 -3.36
CA HIS A 261 9.70 -15.19 -3.83
C HIS A 261 10.76 -14.97 -2.74
N PRO A 262 11.78 -15.85 -2.67
CA PRO A 262 12.86 -15.73 -1.69
C PRO A 262 13.57 -14.38 -1.76
N ASP A 263 13.59 -13.67 -0.65
CA ASP A 263 14.28 -12.38 -0.54
C ASP A 263 14.68 -12.06 0.90
N PHE A 264 15.52 -11.05 1.08
CA PHE A 264 16.02 -10.49 2.33
C PHE A 264 16.49 -11.57 3.33
N LYS A 265 15.69 -11.86 4.39
CA LYS A 265 16.02 -12.84 5.44
C LYS A 265 15.32 -14.19 5.26
N MET A 266 14.60 -14.40 4.16
CA MET A 266 13.90 -15.64 3.82
C MET A 266 14.36 -16.21 2.47
N ARG A 267 15.67 -16.18 2.20
CA ARG A 267 16.27 -16.72 0.97
C ARG A 267 16.35 -18.24 0.96
N ASP A 268 16.18 -18.87 2.09
CA ASP A 268 16.12 -20.32 2.32
C ASP A 268 14.74 -20.91 2.02
N LYS A 269 13.71 -20.10 1.90
CA LYS A 269 12.36 -20.54 1.54
C LYS A 269 12.24 -20.74 0.03
N ARG A 270 11.35 -21.63 -0.40
CA ARG A 270 11.00 -21.80 -1.82
C ARG A 270 9.97 -20.75 -2.25
N HIS A 271 9.88 -20.52 -3.57
CA HIS A 271 8.76 -19.76 -4.15
C HIS A 271 7.42 -20.41 -3.80
N THR A 272 6.38 -19.61 -3.71
CA THR A 272 5.02 -20.12 -3.54
C THR A 272 4.62 -20.90 -4.78
N PRO A 273 4.26 -22.18 -4.65
CA PRO A 273 3.72 -22.95 -5.77
C PRO A 273 2.40 -22.36 -6.27
N HIS A 274 2.16 -22.41 -7.57
CA HIS A 274 0.93 -21.87 -8.15
C HIS A 274 -0.32 -22.58 -7.60
N GLU A 275 -0.21 -23.90 -7.37
CA GLU A 275 -1.28 -24.72 -6.80
C GLU A 275 -1.69 -24.25 -5.38
N THR A 276 -0.75 -23.73 -4.60
CA THR A 276 -1.06 -23.14 -3.28
C THR A 276 -1.98 -21.94 -3.41
N LEU A 277 -1.72 -21.05 -4.39
CA LEU A 277 -2.56 -19.88 -4.63
C LEU A 277 -3.94 -20.28 -5.17
N ILE A 278 -4.00 -21.28 -6.04
CA ILE A 278 -5.27 -21.82 -6.57
C ILE A 278 -6.11 -22.38 -5.41
N ALA A 279 -5.51 -23.21 -4.56
CA ALA A 279 -6.19 -23.78 -3.39
C ALA A 279 -6.70 -22.69 -2.42
N ALA A 280 -5.89 -21.65 -2.18
CA ALA A 280 -6.31 -20.52 -1.34
C ALA A 280 -7.51 -19.76 -1.95
N ARG A 281 -7.47 -19.52 -3.26
CA ARG A 281 -8.59 -18.90 -3.98
C ARG A 281 -9.85 -19.75 -3.91
N ASP A 282 -9.74 -21.05 -4.12
CA ASP A 282 -10.87 -21.96 -4.06
C ASP A 282 -11.50 -22.00 -2.66
N ILE A 283 -10.69 -21.96 -1.60
CA ILE A 283 -11.17 -21.81 -0.22
C ILE A 283 -11.93 -20.48 -0.07
N ALA A 284 -11.39 -19.38 -0.54
CA ALA A 284 -12.02 -18.06 -0.43
C ALA A 284 -13.36 -17.99 -1.19
N MET A 285 -13.41 -18.52 -2.41
CA MET A 285 -14.64 -18.60 -3.21
C MET A 285 -15.69 -19.49 -2.53
N ALA A 286 -15.28 -20.62 -1.95
CA ALA A 286 -16.18 -21.51 -1.20
C ALA A 286 -16.72 -20.86 0.09
N ARG A 287 -16.03 -19.82 0.64
CA ARG A 287 -16.49 -19.00 1.77
C ARG A 287 -17.35 -17.81 1.32
N GLY A 288 -17.68 -17.72 0.03
CA GLY A 288 -18.60 -16.74 -0.54
C GLY A 288 -17.95 -15.44 -0.98
N LEU A 289 -16.61 -15.28 -0.92
CA LEU A 289 -15.96 -14.07 -1.43
C LEU A 289 -16.11 -13.96 -2.94
N ASN A 290 -16.56 -12.82 -3.43
CA ASN A 290 -16.91 -12.60 -4.85
C ASN A 290 -15.70 -12.25 -5.72
N HIS A 291 -14.66 -11.62 -5.16
CA HIS A 291 -13.55 -11.01 -5.90
C HIS A 291 -12.22 -11.48 -5.32
N VAL A 292 -11.70 -12.59 -5.85
CA VAL A 292 -10.44 -13.20 -5.36
C VAL A 292 -9.46 -13.35 -6.53
N TYR A 293 -8.29 -12.75 -6.39
CA TYR A 293 -7.28 -12.63 -7.44
C TYR A 293 -5.97 -13.31 -7.08
N LEU A 294 -5.24 -13.84 -8.08
CA LEU A 294 -3.90 -14.34 -7.93
C LEU A 294 -2.88 -13.33 -8.45
N GLY A 295 -1.89 -12.99 -7.62
CA GLY A 295 -0.83 -12.03 -7.93
C GLY A 295 0.56 -12.67 -8.00
N ASN A 296 1.50 -11.98 -8.65
CA ASN A 296 2.88 -12.41 -8.87
C ASN A 296 3.01 -13.76 -9.62
N VAL A 297 1.99 -14.14 -10.38
CA VAL A 297 1.95 -15.33 -11.24
C VAL A 297 1.34 -14.99 -12.60
N LEU A 298 1.55 -15.86 -13.59
CA LEU A 298 0.91 -15.78 -14.91
C LEU A 298 -0.37 -16.62 -14.87
N ASP A 299 -1.52 -15.98 -14.60
CA ASP A 299 -2.82 -16.66 -14.56
C ASP A 299 -3.93 -15.67 -14.95
N GLY A 300 -4.11 -15.44 -16.25
CA GLY A 300 -5.05 -14.45 -16.77
C GLY A 300 -6.49 -14.69 -16.32
N ASP A 301 -6.92 -15.95 -16.21
CA ASP A 301 -8.29 -16.32 -15.82
C ASP A 301 -8.58 -15.86 -14.36
N ARG A 302 -7.59 -16.05 -13.45
CA ARG A 302 -7.74 -15.72 -12.03
C ARG A 302 -7.25 -14.32 -11.67
N GLN A 303 -6.82 -13.56 -12.67
CA GLN A 303 -6.53 -12.11 -12.57
C GLN A 303 -7.69 -11.27 -13.08
N SER A 304 -8.56 -11.86 -13.88
CA SER A 304 -9.72 -11.19 -14.49
C SER A 304 -10.86 -11.01 -13.48
N THR A 305 -11.62 -9.90 -13.62
CA THR A 305 -12.79 -9.64 -12.79
C THR A 305 -14.01 -10.26 -13.45
N VAL A 306 -14.69 -11.13 -12.71
CA VAL A 306 -15.92 -11.81 -13.14
C VAL A 306 -17.10 -11.22 -12.38
N CYS A 307 -18.20 -10.96 -13.09
CA CYS A 307 -19.44 -10.53 -12.47
C CYS A 307 -20.05 -11.67 -11.62
N PRO A 308 -20.23 -11.48 -10.31
CA PRO A 308 -20.77 -12.55 -9.45
C PRO A 308 -22.26 -12.82 -9.70
N GLY A 309 -22.95 -11.99 -10.50
CA GLY A 309 -24.36 -12.20 -10.83
C GLY A 309 -24.58 -13.08 -12.05
N CYS A 310 -23.72 -12.97 -13.09
CA CYS A 310 -23.97 -13.67 -14.36
C CYS A 310 -22.74 -14.44 -14.90
N GLY A 311 -21.61 -14.45 -14.18
CA GLY A 311 -20.40 -15.16 -14.59
C GLY A 311 -19.65 -14.53 -15.78
N THR A 312 -20.09 -13.37 -16.29
CA THR A 312 -19.40 -12.69 -17.40
C THR A 312 -18.09 -12.08 -16.92
N VAL A 313 -17.01 -12.26 -17.69
CA VAL A 313 -15.76 -11.50 -17.48
C VAL A 313 -16.01 -10.03 -17.83
N VAL A 314 -15.98 -9.17 -16.81
CA VAL A 314 -16.23 -7.72 -16.96
C VAL A 314 -14.95 -6.92 -17.12
N ILE A 315 -13.81 -7.41 -16.57
CA ILE A 315 -12.48 -6.86 -16.83
C ILE A 315 -11.54 -8.03 -17.05
N GLU A 316 -11.11 -8.20 -18.29
CA GLU A 316 -10.08 -9.20 -18.62
C GLU A 316 -8.69 -8.64 -18.33
N ARG A 317 -7.85 -9.44 -17.67
CA ARG A 317 -6.45 -9.09 -17.39
C ARG A 317 -5.51 -10.19 -17.84
N VAL A 318 -4.47 -9.76 -18.56
CA VAL A 318 -3.30 -10.58 -18.84
C VAL A 318 -2.11 -9.85 -18.22
N HIS A 319 -1.69 -10.28 -17.02
CA HIS A 319 -0.83 -9.48 -16.13
C HIS A 319 -1.48 -8.14 -15.75
N TYR A 320 -0.94 -7.04 -16.28
CA TYR A 320 -1.40 -5.68 -16.04
C TYR A 320 -2.03 -5.04 -17.30
N GLU A 321 -2.20 -5.81 -18.38
CA GLU A 321 -2.88 -5.35 -19.58
C GLU A 321 -4.36 -5.64 -19.47
N ILE A 322 -5.18 -4.63 -19.74
CA ILE A 322 -6.63 -4.76 -19.79
C ILE A 322 -7.01 -5.14 -21.23
N GLY A 323 -7.67 -6.29 -21.38
CA GLY A 323 -8.27 -6.72 -22.63
C GLY A 323 -9.71 -6.23 -22.74
N VAL A 324 -10.67 -7.10 -22.37
CA VAL A 324 -12.07 -6.73 -22.36
C VAL A 324 -12.37 -5.82 -21.16
N TYR A 325 -13.23 -4.80 -21.39
CA TYR A 325 -13.77 -3.95 -20.36
C TYR A 325 -15.29 -3.80 -20.57
N ARG A 326 -16.10 -4.32 -19.63
CA ARG A 326 -17.57 -4.37 -19.71
C ARG A 326 -18.22 -3.82 -18.45
N ILE A 327 -17.73 -2.68 -18.00
CA ILE A 327 -18.33 -1.91 -16.91
C ILE A 327 -18.77 -0.56 -17.45
N HIS A 328 -20.02 -0.21 -17.19
CA HIS A 328 -20.60 1.10 -17.51
C HIS A 328 -21.39 1.59 -16.30
N ASP A 329 -21.17 2.82 -15.88
CA ASP A 329 -21.75 3.43 -14.66
C ASP A 329 -21.62 2.52 -13.42
N GLY A 330 -20.44 1.88 -13.27
CA GLY A 330 -20.16 0.98 -12.16
C GLY A 330 -20.90 -0.38 -12.20
N ALA A 331 -21.55 -0.71 -13.30
CA ALA A 331 -22.36 -1.93 -13.43
C ALA A 331 -21.89 -2.84 -14.57
N CYS A 332 -22.15 -4.14 -14.42
CA CYS A 332 -21.92 -5.14 -15.46
C CYS A 332 -22.81 -4.87 -16.67
N MET A 333 -22.22 -4.65 -17.84
CA MET A 333 -22.96 -4.38 -19.10
C MET A 333 -23.84 -5.56 -19.55
N ASN A 334 -23.62 -6.80 -19.03
CA ASN A 334 -24.41 -7.95 -19.41
C ASN A 334 -25.70 -8.12 -18.57
N CYS A 335 -25.64 -7.89 -17.26
CA CYS A 335 -26.78 -8.14 -16.35
C CYS A 335 -27.18 -6.94 -15.49
N GLY A 336 -26.49 -5.81 -15.55
CA GLY A 336 -26.80 -4.61 -14.78
C GLY A 336 -26.40 -4.66 -13.30
N ARG A 337 -25.83 -5.78 -12.79
CA ARG A 337 -25.38 -5.86 -11.39
C ARG A 337 -24.24 -4.86 -11.15
N THR A 338 -24.36 -4.07 -10.09
CA THR A 338 -23.29 -3.19 -9.63
C THR A 338 -22.05 -4.01 -9.28
N ILE A 339 -20.90 -3.59 -9.77
CA ILE A 339 -19.59 -4.11 -9.42
C ILE A 339 -18.96 -3.15 -8.43
N PRO A 340 -18.61 -3.57 -7.20
CA PRO A 340 -18.00 -2.70 -6.22
C PRO A 340 -16.63 -2.20 -6.69
N GLY A 341 -16.37 -0.89 -6.57
CA GLY A 341 -15.10 -0.31 -7.03
C GLY A 341 -15.23 1.15 -7.45
N VAL A 342 -14.13 1.70 -7.92
CA VAL A 342 -14.04 3.03 -8.51
C VAL A 342 -13.71 2.86 -9.99
N PHE A 343 -14.72 2.95 -10.83
CA PHE A 343 -14.61 2.70 -12.26
C PHE A 343 -15.02 3.94 -13.07
N GLU A 344 -14.38 4.10 -14.23
CA GLU A 344 -14.83 5.00 -15.29
C GLU A 344 -15.48 4.15 -16.40
N ASN A 345 -16.22 4.79 -17.31
CA ASN A 345 -16.86 4.09 -18.41
C ASN A 345 -15.87 3.55 -19.45
N THR A 346 -14.61 3.93 -19.37
CA THR A 346 -13.48 3.42 -20.13
C THR A 346 -12.32 3.10 -19.22
N CYS A 347 -11.59 2.02 -19.50
CA CYS A 347 -10.36 1.71 -18.77
C CYS A 347 -9.16 2.48 -19.31
N GLY A 348 -8.08 2.52 -18.52
CA GLY A 348 -6.78 2.99 -19.00
C GLY A 348 -6.10 1.98 -19.94
N SER A 349 -5.04 2.42 -20.61
CA SER A 349 -4.27 1.62 -21.57
C SER A 349 -2.77 1.62 -21.27
N TRP A 350 -2.38 1.81 -19.99
CA TRP A 350 -0.96 1.87 -19.61
C TRP A 350 -0.22 0.54 -19.87
N GLY A 351 -0.87 -0.57 -19.59
CA GLY A 351 -0.31 -1.92 -19.75
C GLY A 351 0.80 -2.23 -18.74
N ARG A 352 1.77 -3.06 -19.14
CA ARG A 352 2.84 -3.59 -18.26
C ARG A 352 4.03 -2.64 -18.08
N LYS A 353 3.98 -1.44 -18.59
CA LYS A 353 5.12 -0.51 -18.54
C LYS A 353 5.51 -0.17 -17.12
N ARG A 354 6.81 -0.18 -16.86
CA ARG A 354 7.43 0.39 -15.67
C ARG A 354 8.36 1.49 -16.13
N GLN A 355 8.09 2.72 -15.70
CA GLN A 355 8.87 3.88 -16.12
C GLN A 355 9.47 4.60 -14.91
N PRO A 356 10.78 4.44 -14.65
CA PRO A 356 11.47 5.23 -13.62
C PRO A 356 11.37 6.73 -13.95
N VAL A 357 11.19 7.55 -12.92
CA VAL A 357 11.07 9.00 -13.04
C VAL A 357 12.21 9.68 -12.28
N ASP A 358 12.89 10.60 -12.96
CA ASP A 358 13.86 11.52 -12.32
C ASP A 358 13.22 12.91 -12.21
N LEU A 359 12.80 13.27 -11.00
CA LEU A 359 12.14 14.56 -10.75
C LEU A 359 13.03 15.76 -11.05
N ARG A 360 14.36 15.62 -10.97
CA ARG A 360 15.32 16.70 -11.25
C ARG A 360 15.26 17.15 -12.71
N ARG A 361 14.90 16.25 -13.62
CA ARG A 361 14.72 16.58 -15.03
C ARG A 361 13.47 17.40 -15.33
N LEU A 362 12.46 17.34 -14.46
CA LEU A 362 11.23 18.11 -14.60
C LEU A 362 11.37 19.54 -14.08
N SER A 363 12.23 19.78 -13.11
CA SER A 363 12.52 21.13 -12.59
C SER A 363 13.31 22.01 -13.59
N GLY A 364 13.88 21.43 -14.65
CA GLY A 364 14.57 22.14 -15.74
C GLY A 364 13.68 22.54 -16.93
N LEU A 365 12.37 22.25 -16.88
CA LEU A 365 11.40 22.58 -17.93
C LEU A 365 10.62 23.89 -17.64
N ARG A 366 11.27 24.85 -16.93
CA ARG A 366 10.75 26.22 -16.80
C ARG A 366 11.54 27.19 -17.68
#